data_12da1413fd01bff34945e2fb817b336e
#
_entry.id   12da1413fd01bff34945e2fb817b336e
#
_cell.length_a   1.000
_cell.length_b   1.000
_cell.length_c   1.000
_cell.angle_alpha   90.00
_cell.angle_beta   90.00
_cell.angle_gamma   90.00
#
_symmetry.space_group_name_H-M   'P 1'
#
loop_
_entity.id
_entity.type
_entity.pdbx_description
1 polymer ?
#
loop_
_entity_poly.entity_id
_entity_poly.type
_entity_poly.pdbx_seq_one_letter_code
_entity_poly.pdbx_strand_id
1 'polypeptide(L)'
;MKTRIFLALLPLLAAACSTDPVSYFPAKGAAGVNPDTHLVLTFPSAPALGEAGFIRIFDARTGACVDSLDLSLPAGLTESRTYGPECDYAAVPYDYSRDFIPTNKNTLPGTPSGTAEPTPRDMQLTIIGGFTDGFRFHPVIIHNNVATIYPHNNLLEYGRDYYVTIDPGVLVCEGFRGVKKGAWKFSTKAKGPADTRHLTVAADGSGDFNTVQGALDAVPDFCKDTTWITVAAGDYEEIVYARNKTNVVISGAGMDATKVHYANNEVFNPHPLLVKTNEWPGTFPSRRAAFALDNCDDIVLRDLCIATDLYGQAEGLLLHGERIGLYRVRIIGSGDALQANGTIYMQDSELIGDGDTILGRGTLFALHSKFYNHGGPFSWVRNVKPAHGDVFVECHFEGLPGRPADYGRTNKNGRTTYPDAEFVVIDCTTRHFNPLGWSAIGEKSATMLECGTRDADTGQPADVSQRHKYSRQLDPKRDAALIAQYKNPAWVLAGWTPSQSF
;
A
#
# COMPACT_ATOMS: atom_id res chain seq x y z
N MET A 1 33.85 -63.78 -5.01
CA MET A 1 33.35 -62.42 -5.24
C MET A 1 33.10 -61.81 -3.88
N LYS A 2 33.94 -60.89 -3.40
CA LYS A 2 33.80 -60.23 -2.09
C LYS A 2 33.20 -58.85 -2.34
N THR A 3 31.93 -58.64 -1.97
CA THR A 3 31.22 -57.37 -2.09
C THR A 3 31.67 -56.44 -0.97
N ARG A 4 32.33 -55.34 -1.31
CA ARG A 4 32.67 -54.26 -0.38
C ARG A 4 31.52 -53.28 -0.27
N ILE A 5 30.91 -53.20 0.92
CA ILE A 5 29.94 -52.17 1.27
C ILE A 5 30.72 -50.92 1.64
N PHE A 6 30.54 -49.84 0.86
CA PHE A 6 31.01 -48.50 1.23
C PHE A 6 29.96 -47.85 2.15
N LEU A 7 30.30 -47.67 3.40
CA LEU A 7 29.56 -46.81 4.32
C LEU A 7 29.95 -45.37 4.02
N ALA A 8 29.02 -44.60 3.47
CA ALA A 8 29.16 -43.15 3.34
C ALA A 8 28.86 -42.52 4.73
N LEU A 9 29.89 -41.98 5.38
CA LEU A 9 29.68 -41.08 6.50
C LEU A 9 29.14 -39.76 6.00
N LEU A 10 27.85 -39.45 6.29
CA LEU A 10 27.33 -38.08 6.24
C LEU A 10 27.95 -37.30 7.42
N PRO A 11 28.48 -36.09 7.18
CA PRO A 11 28.85 -35.23 8.30
C PRO A 11 27.58 -34.72 8.96
N LEU A 12 27.37 -35.06 10.23
CA LEU A 12 26.44 -34.37 11.11
C LEU A 12 26.91 -32.91 11.21
N LEU A 13 26.24 -31.99 10.56
CA LEU A 13 26.31 -30.58 10.94
C LEU A 13 25.72 -30.48 12.36
N ALA A 14 26.60 -30.37 13.35
CA ALA A 14 26.22 -29.96 14.68
C ALA A 14 25.71 -28.51 14.57
N ALA A 15 24.39 -28.32 14.56
CA ALA A 15 23.81 -27.02 14.84
C ALA A 15 24.29 -26.61 16.24
N ALA A 16 25.16 -25.61 16.32
CA ALA A 16 25.57 -25.01 17.58
C ALA A 16 24.29 -24.49 18.25
N CYS A 17 23.83 -25.17 19.29
CA CYS A 17 22.74 -24.73 20.14
C CYS A 17 23.18 -23.41 20.77
N SER A 18 22.65 -22.28 20.31
CA SER A 18 22.89 -20.97 20.92
C SER A 18 22.28 -21.04 22.33
N THR A 19 23.06 -20.71 23.33
CA THR A 19 22.58 -20.62 24.73
C THR A 19 21.76 -19.33 24.96
N ASP A 20 21.61 -18.50 23.96
CA ASP A 20 20.83 -17.29 24.01
C ASP A 20 19.35 -17.66 23.73
N PRO A 21 18.45 -17.39 24.69
CA PRO A 21 17.03 -17.71 24.52
C PRO A 21 16.35 -16.84 23.46
N VAL A 22 16.99 -15.77 22.96
CA VAL A 22 16.51 -14.88 21.92
C VAL A 22 17.16 -15.24 20.59
N SER A 23 16.36 -15.46 19.55
CA SER A 23 16.85 -15.59 18.17
C SER A 23 16.86 -14.24 17.46
N TYR A 24 17.75 -14.11 16.48
CA TYR A 24 18.01 -12.86 15.78
C TYR A 24 17.90 -13.05 14.27
N PHE A 25 17.26 -12.10 13.59
CA PHE A 25 17.31 -11.97 12.13
C PHE A 25 17.72 -10.52 11.78
N PRO A 26 18.74 -10.28 10.95
CA PRO A 26 19.67 -11.30 10.45
C PRO A 26 20.38 -12.05 11.58
N ALA A 27 20.71 -13.31 11.38
CA ALA A 27 21.39 -14.11 12.40
C ALA A 27 22.73 -13.45 12.81
N LYS A 28 23.18 -13.67 14.03
CA LYS A 28 24.50 -13.20 14.51
C LYS A 28 25.61 -13.73 13.61
N GLY A 29 26.38 -12.83 12.98
CA GLY A 29 27.43 -13.16 12.03
C GLY A 29 26.93 -13.49 10.62
N ALA A 30 25.68 -13.23 10.30
CA ALA A 30 25.15 -13.43 8.95
C ALA A 30 25.92 -12.58 7.92
N ALA A 31 26.10 -13.15 6.73
CA ALA A 31 26.69 -12.47 5.58
C ALA A 31 25.69 -12.45 4.41
N GLY A 32 25.85 -11.50 3.51
CA GLY A 32 24.98 -11.37 2.34
C GLY A 32 23.56 -10.92 2.66
N VAL A 33 23.41 -10.12 3.71
CA VAL A 33 22.14 -9.54 4.14
C VAL A 33 21.73 -8.42 3.17
N ASN A 34 20.45 -8.31 2.86
CA ASN A 34 19.93 -7.19 2.07
C ASN A 34 20.00 -5.88 2.87
N PRO A 35 20.38 -4.75 2.27
CA PRO A 35 20.41 -3.46 2.98
C PRO A 35 19.05 -2.98 3.48
N ASP A 36 17.97 -3.38 2.86
CA ASP A 36 16.57 -3.05 3.24
C ASP A 36 16.00 -3.98 4.32
N THR A 37 16.87 -4.78 5.01
CA THR A 37 16.43 -5.74 6.03
C THR A 37 15.86 -5.05 7.26
N HIS A 38 14.77 -5.58 7.79
CA HIS A 38 14.36 -5.33 9.16
C HIS A 38 15.23 -6.15 10.13
N LEU A 39 15.29 -5.71 11.39
CA LEU A 39 15.98 -6.41 12.44
C LEU A 39 14.95 -7.08 13.36
N VAL A 40 14.98 -8.42 13.44
CA VAL A 40 13.93 -9.15 14.18
C VAL A 40 14.53 -9.92 15.35
N LEU A 41 13.89 -9.80 16.51
CA LEU A 41 14.19 -10.59 17.70
C LEU A 41 12.97 -11.44 18.06
N THR A 42 13.17 -12.76 18.16
CA THR A 42 12.14 -13.68 18.66
C THR A 42 12.49 -14.12 20.08
N PHE A 43 11.61 -13.83 21.01
CA PHE A 43 11.75 -14.08 22.42
C PHE A 43 11.06 -15.38 22.85
N PRO A 44 11.42 -15.96 24.01
CA PRO A 44 10.69 -17.09 24.56
C PRO A 44 9.25 -16.76 25.00
N SER A 45 9.00 -15.48 25.35
CA SER A 45 7.70 -14.94 25.70
C SER A 45 7.54 -13.53 25.14
N ALA A 46 6.32 -13.01 25.08
CA ALA A 46 6.06 -11.68 24.54
C ALA A 46 6.84 -10.59 25.30
N PRO A 47 7.71 -9.82 24.60
CA PRO A 47 8.36 -8.66 25.20
C PRO A 47 7.38 -7.49 25.26
N ALA A 48 7.65 -6.52 26.16
CA ALA A 48 7.04 -5.21 26.13
C ALA A 48 8.01 -4.18 25.56
N LEU A 49 7.49 -3.16 24.88
CA LEU A 49 8.28 -2.01 24.46
C LEU A 49 8.47 -1.08 25.65
N GLY A 50 9.70 -0.63 25.88
CA GLY A 50 10.03 0.37 26.88
C GLY A 50 9.71 1.80 26.40
N GLU A 51 9.73 2.75 27.32
CA GLU A 51 9.36 4.14 27.05
C GLU A 51 10.54 5.00 26.56
N ALA A 52 11.77 4.50 26.67
CA ALA A 52 12.96 5.27 26.30
C ALA A 52 14.17 4.36 26.07
N GLY A 53 15.23 4.95 25.54
CA GLY A 53 16.47 4.27 25.18
C GLY A 53 16.65 4.24 23.67
N PHE A 54 17.76 3.66 23.24
CA PHE A 54 18.14 3.70 21.85
C PHE A 54 18.36 2.31 21.26
N ILE A 55 17.98 2.16 20.01
CA ILE A 55 18.47 1.11 19.13
C ILE A 55 19.39 1.78 18.13
N ARG A 56 20.64 1.31 18.01
CA ARG A 56 21.62 1.93 17.10
C ARG A 56 22.30 0.90 16.24
N ILE A 57 22.54 1.29 14.98
CA ILE A 57 23.33 0.52 14.02
C ILE A 57 24.61 1.28 13.74
N PHE A 58 25.72 0.58 13.77
CA PHE A 58 27.03 1.15 13.57
C PHE A 58 27.76 0.44 12.41
N ASP A 59 28.47 1.22 11.60
CA ASP A 59 29.48 0.66 10.70
C ASP A 59 30.59 0.01 11.54
N ALA A 60 30.82 -1.27 11.34
CA ALA A 60 31.72 -2.03 12.18
C ALA A 60 33.20 -1.69 11.95
N ARG A 61 33.53 -1.14 10.78
CA ARG A 61 34.90 -0.77 10.43
C ARG A 61 35.29 0.58 11.00
N THR A 62 34.39 1.57 10.91
CA THR A 62 34.66 2.94 11.34
C THR A 62 34.20 3.22 12.76
N GLY A 63 33.24 2.46 13.27
CA GLY A 63 32.56 2.71 14.52
C GLY A 63 31.57 3.88 14.46
N ALA A 64 31.31 4.46 13.29
CA ALA A 64 30.33 5.51 13.12
C ALA A 64 28.90 4.97 13.33
N CYS A 65 28.08 5.73 14.04
CA CYS A 65 26.64 5.44 14.13
C CYS A 65 25.99 5.81 12.81
N VAL A 66 25.40 4.82 12.11
CA VAL A 66 24.74 5.01 10.83
C VAL A 66 23.24 5.16 11.00
N ASP A 67 22.67 4.60 12.06
CA ASP A 67 21.26 4.75 12.41
C ASP A 67 21.07 4.81 13.92
N SER A 68 20.10 5.60 14.38
CA SER A 68 19.75 5.73 15.79
C SER A 68 18.26 5.96 15.97
N LEU A 69 17.57 4.96 16.45
CA LEU A 69 16.16 5.00 16.82
C LEU A 69 16.05 5.41 18.30
N ASP A 70 15.49 6.57 18.58
CA ASP A 70 15.27 7.09 19.93
C ASP A 70 13.85 6.74 20.39
N LEU A 71 13.69 5.77 21.26
CA LEU A 71 12.38 5.28 21.72
C LEU A 71 11.66 6.26 22.66
N SER A 72 12.29 7.38 23.06
CA SER A 72 11.60 8.45 23.75
C SER A 72 10.73 9.32 22.84
N LEU A 73 10.95 9.23 21.52
CA LEU A 73 10.14 9.92 20.51
C LEU A 73 8.91 9.06 20.15
N PRO A 74 7.70 9.64 20.15
CA PRO A 74 6.51 8.90 19.76
C PRO A 74 6.50 8.60 18.25
N ALA A 75 5.90 7.49 17.87
CA ALA A 75 5.67 7.15 16.45
C ALA A 75 4.61 8.09 15.82
N GLY A 76 3.58 8.42 16.56
CA GLY A 76 2.47 9.27 16.14
C GLY A 76 1.18 8.88 16.82
N LEU A 77 0.11 9.58 16.48
CA LEU A 77 -1.24 9.27 16.94
C LEU A 77 -1.86 8.25 15.99
N THR A 78 -2.61 7.31 16.50
CA THR A 78 -3.28 6.25 15.71
C THR A 78 -4.80 6.31 15.81
N GLU A 79 -5.34 7.05 16.79
CA GLU A 79 -6.77 7.18 16.95
C GLU A 79 -7.33 8.13 15.90
N SER A 80 -8.40 7.68 15.24
CA SER A 80 -9.15 8.50 14.29
C SER A 80 -9.64 9.78 14.94
N ARG A 81 -9.42 10.92 14.30
CA ARG A 81 -9.97 12.19 14.75
C ARG A 81 -11.37 12.42 14.21
N THR A 82 -12.19 13.03 15.03
CA THR A 82 -13.13 14.02 14.53
C THR A 82 -12.32 15.23 14.07
N TYR A 83 -12.46 15.63 12.80
CA TYR A 83 -11.79 16.80 12.25
C TYR A 83 -12.01 18.01 13.18
N GLY A 84 -10.93 18.46 13.82
CA GLY A 84 -10.95 19.68 14.61
C GLY A 84 -10.84 20.92 13.71
N PRO A 85 -11.19 22.11 14.23
CA PRO A 85 -11.09 23.36 13.49
C PRO A 85 -9.67 23.71 13.03
N GLU A 86 -8.67 22.99 13.52
CA GLU A 86 -7.25 23.16 13.18
C GLU A 86 -6.87 22.56 11.82
N CYS A 87 -7.75 21.73 11.24
CA CYS A 87 -7.53 21.07 9.96
C CYS A 87 -8.38 21.74 8.88
N ASP A 88 -8.10 22.98 8.52
CA ASP A 88 -8.72 23.62 7.38
C ASP A 88 -8.05 23.16 6.07
N TYR A 89 -8.39 21.96 5.62
CA TYR A 89 -7.96 21.42 4.32
C TYR A 89 -8.44 22.28 3.14
N ALA A 90 -9.39 23.21 3.35
CA ALA A 90 -9.87 24.12 2.33
C ALA A 90 -8.99 25.35 2.16
N ALA A 91 -8.14 25.67 3.15
CA ALA A 91 -7.32 26.88 3.14
C ALA A 91 -6.18 26.83 2.12
N VAL A 92 -5.67 25.63 1.79
CA VAL A 92 -4.64 25.46 0.76
C VAL A 92 -5.09 24.37 -0.21
N PRO A 93 -5.66 24.75 -1.36
CA PRO A 93 -6.01 23.77 -2.38
C PRO A 93 -4.75 23.10 -2.91
N TYR A 94 -4.87 21.80 -3.25
CA TYR A 94 -3.84 21.10 -3.99
C TYR A 94 -3.58 21.80 -5.32
N ASP A 95 -2.33 22.12 -5.58
CA ASP A 95 -1.88 22.64 -6.88
C ASP A 95 -1.36 21.48 -7.73
N TYR A 96 -2.27 20.81 -8.40
CA TYR A 96 -1.96 19.70 -9.32
C TYR A 96 -1.25 20.17 -10.62
N SER A 97 -1.13 21.49 -10.83
CA SER A 97 -0.45 22.03 -12.00
C SER A 97 1.06 22.18 -11.80
N ARG A 98 1.55 22.01 -10.58
CA ARG A 98 2.97 22.14 -10.29
C ARG A 98 3.73 20.89 -10.71
N ASP A 99 4.88 21.12 -11.33
CA ASP A 99 5.86 20.06 -11.56
C ASP A 99 6.28 19.44 -10.23
N PHE A 100 6.55 18.15 -10.25
CA PHE A 100 7.11 17.47 -9.10
C PHE A 100 8.40 18.14 -8.67
N ILE A 101 8.53 18.39 -7.37
CA ILE A 101 9.80 18.79 -6.79
C ILE A 101 10.73 17.57 -6.91
N PRO A 102 11.90 17.70 -7.56
CA PRO A 102 12.86 16.62 -7.61
C PRO A 102 13.31 16.27 -6.20
N THR A 103 12.80 15.18 -5.66
CA THR A 103 12.95 14.84 -4.25
C THR A 103 14.17 14.00 -3.99
N ASN A 104 14.60 13.23 -4.96
CA ASN A 104 15.89 12.57 -4.90
C ASN A 104 16.55 12.59 -6.27
N LYS A 105 17.84 12.33 -6.28
CA LYS A 105 18.65 12.30 -7.51
C LYS A 105 18.80 10.90 -8.07
N ASN A 106 18.13 9.94 -7.49
CA ASN A 106 18.30 8.53 -7.80
C ASN A 106 17.40 8.15 -8.96
N THR A 107 17.98 8.09 -10.13
CA THR A 107 17.32 7.67 -11.36
C THR A 107 17.92 6.36 -11.89
N LEU A 108 18.80 5.74 -11.12
CA LEU A 108 19.49 4.50 -11.50
C LEU A 108 19.03 3.34 -10.63
N PRO A 109 18.89 2.13 -11.20
CA PRO A 109 18.58 0.93 -10.45
C PRO A 109 19.57 0.68 -9.31
N GLY A 110 19.06 0.24 -8.17
CA GLY A 110 19.87 -0.05 -6.98
C GLY A 110 20.40 1.17 -6.25
N THR A 111 19.98 2.38 -6.65
CA THR A 111 20.31 3.60 -5.90
C THR A 111 19.15 3.89 -4.95
N PRO A 112 19.37 3.89 -3.63
CA PRO A 112 18.31 4.14 -2.66
C PRO A 112 17.72 5.55 -2.79
N SER A 113 16.46 5.69 -2.41
CA SER A 113 15.83 7.00 -2.15
C SER A 113 16.61 7.73 -1.05
N GLY A 114 16.53 9.05 -0.98
CA GLY A 114 17.25 9.83 0.01
C GLY A 114 16.97 9.36 1.44
N THR A 115 17.94 9.58 2.31
CA THR A 115 17.82 9.32 3.75
C THR A 115 17.19 10.50 4.47
N ALA A 116 16.47 10.23 5.55
CA ALA A 116 15.89 11.27 6.37
C ALA A 116 16.93 11.90 7.32
N GLU A 117 17.05 13.22 7.23
CA GLU A 117 17.23 13.98 8.46
C GLU A 117 15.84 14.32 8.98
N PRO A 118 15.33 13.68 10.03
CA PRO A 118 14.00 13.98 10.53
C PRO A 118 13.97 15.41 11.08
N THR A 119 13.05 16.21 10.55
CA THR A 119 12.74 17.55 11.06
C THR A 119 11.23 17.75 11.01
N PRO A 120 10.56 18.08 12.09
CA PRO A 120 11.05 18.23 13.46
C PRO A 120 11.37 16.88 14.11
N ARG A 121 12.22 16.89 15.14
CA ARG A 121 12.62 15.68 15.90
C ARG A 121 11.69 15.43 17.09
N ASP A 122 10.42 15.57 16.92
CA ASP A 122 9.39 15.35 17.93
C ASP A 122 8.62 14.03 17.70
N MET A 123 8.89 13.35 16.60
CA MET A 123 8.28 12.07 16.22
C MET A 123 9.25 11.20 15.46
N GLN A 124 8.95 9.91 15.36
CA GLN A 124 9.67 8.97 14.49
C GLN A 124 9.35 9.28 13.04
N LEU A 125 10.37 9.65 12.26
CA LEU A 125 10.23 10.00 10.85
C LEU A 125 11.25 9.27 10.00
N THR A 126 10.83 8.79 8.82
CA THR A 126 11.72 8.22 7.80
C THR A 126 11.35 8.75 6.43
N ILE A 127 12.26 8.80 5.48
CA ILE A 127 11.98 9.18 4.09
C ILE A 127 11.73 7.93 3.26
N ILE A 128 10.66 7.93 2.46
CA ILE A 128 10.24 6.80 1.64
C ILE A 128 9.98 7.29 0.21
N GLY A 129 10.34 6.50 -0.80
CA GLY A 129 9.87 6.63 -2.17
C GLY A 129 10.30 7.89 -2.91
N GLY A 130 11.41 8.48 -2.53
CA GLY A 130 11.94 9.69 -3.20
C GLY A 130 11.30 11.00 -2.76
N PHE A 131 10.47 11.00 -1.73
CA PHE A 131 9.95 12.22 -1.12
C PHE A 131 11.03 12.90 -0.27
N THR A 132 10.93 14.21 -0.06
CA THR A 132 11.97 14.98 0.63
C THR A 132 11.75 15.13 2.11
N ASP A 133 10.60 14.71 2.63
CA ASP A 133 10.27 14.84 4.05
C ASP A 133 9.78 13.53 4.68
N GLY A 134 9.68 13.54 6.00
CA GLY A 134 9.44 12.34 6.76
C GLY A 134 8.01 11.78 6.66
N PHE A 135 7.94 10.48 6.64
CA PHE A 135 6.75 9.71 7.02
C PHE A 135 6.91 9.25 8.46
N ARG A 136 5.84 9.35 9.24
CA ARG A 136 5.80 8.75 10.57
C ARG A 136 5.80 7.24 10.44
N PHE A 137 6.56 6.57 11.29
CA PHE A 137 6.65 5.12 11.32
C PHE A 137 6.82 4.59 12.74
N HIS A 138 6.53 3.33 12.94
CA HIS A 138 6.81 2.63 14.19
C HIS A 138 8.22 2.04 14.14
N PRO A 139 9.16 2.53 14.96
CA PRO A 139 10.54 2.00 14.94
C PRO A 139 10.63 0.57 15.46
N VAL A 140 9.67 0.14 16.26
CA VAL A 140 9.53 -1.22 16.75
C VAL A 140 8.06 -1.62 16.77
N ILE A 141 7.76 -2.77 16.17
CA ILE A 141 6.44 -3.40 16.21
C ILE A 141 6.58 -4.76 16.87
N ILE A 142 5.67 -5.07 17.80
CA ILE A 142 5.68 -6.33 18.53
C ILE A 142 4.41 -7.11 18.21
N HIS A 143 4.60 -8.30 17.64
CA HIS A 143 3.53 -9.27 17.43
C HIS A 143 3.85 -10.54 18.23
N ASN A 144 3.04 -10.83 19.23
CA ASN A 144 3.25 -11.96 20.14
C ASN A 144 4.66 -11.90 20.78
N ASN A 145 5.51 -12.87 20.51
CA ASN A 145 6.87 -12.95 21.03
C ASN A 145 7.95 -12.46 20.05
N VAL A 146 7.55 -11.79 18.97
CA VAL A 146 8.44 -11.25 17.95
C VAL A 146 8.45 -9.72 18.02
N ALA A 147 9.63 -9.13 18.15
CA ALA A 147 9.86 -7.70 18.02
C ALA A 147 10.61 -7.43 16.70
N THR A 148 9.95 -6.70 15.80
CA THR A 148 10.53 -6.24 14.53
C THR A 148 10.96 -4.79 14.68
N ILE A 149 12.21 -4.52 14.39
CA ILE A 149 12.83 -3.20 14.42
C ILE A 149 12.95 -2.72 12.97
N TYR A 150 12.47 -1.53 12.71
CA TYR A 150 12.48 -0.87 11.40
C TYR A 150 13.56 0.22 11.41
N PRO A 151 14.73 -0.02 10.82
CA PRO A 151 15.72 1.04 10.59
C PRO A 151 15.12 2.14 9.72
N HIS A 152 15.65 3.36 9.79
CA HIS A 152 15.30 4.38 8.83
C HIS A 152 15.59 3.88 7.42
N ASN A 153 14.70 4.22 6.49
CA ASN A 153 14.76 3.72 5.13
C ASN A 153 16.09 4.10 4.44
N ASN A 154 16.69 3.16 3.73
CA ASN A 154 17.88 3.35 2.90
C ASN A 154 19.16 3.84 3.62
N LEU A 155 19.31 3.58 4.92
CA LEU A 155 20.55 3.91 5.65
C LEU A 155 21.65 2.86 5.53
N LEU A 156 21.30 1.59 5.33
CA LEU A 156 22.28 0.53 5.16
C LEU A 156 22.74 0.46 3.70
N GLU A 157 24.04 0.29 3.50
CA GLU A 157 24.66 0.24 2.19
C GLU A 157 25.12 -1.18 1.83
N TYR A 158 25.31 -1.46 0.57
CA TYR A 158 25.94 -2.68 0.10
C TYR A 158 27.44 -2.74 0.47
N GLY A 159 27.95 -3.94 0.73
CA GLY A 159 29.37 -4.19 1.00
C GLY A 159 29.86 -3.62 2.31
N ARG A 160 29.02 -3.57 3.33
CA ARG A 160 29.33 -3.06 4.65
C ARG A 160 29.16 -4.13 5.73
N ASP A 161 29.92 -3.95 6.79
CA ASP A 161 29.79 -4.70 8.04
C ASP A 161 29.15 -3.81 9.09
N TYR A 162 28.12 -4.32 9.75
CA TYR A 162 27.38 -3.59 10.79
C TYR A 162 27.37 -4.33 12.11
N TYR A 163 27.21 -3.59 13.20
CA TYR A 163 26.76 -4.14 14.47
C TYR A 163 25.63 -3.32 15.06
N VAL A 164 24.74 -4.02 15.78
CA VAL A 164 23.58 -3.43 16.42
C VAL A 164 23.80 -3.36 17.92
N THR A 165 23.34 -2.28 18.54
CA THR A 165 23.18 -2.18 20.00
C THR A 165 21.74 -1.84 20.34
N ILE A 166 21.26 -2.40 21.45
CA ILE A 166 19.95 -2.11 22.03
C ILE A 166 20.17 -1.77 23.49
N ASP A 167 19.77 -0.58 23.91
CA ASP A 167 19.92 -0.16 25.30
C ASP A 167 19.08 -1.05 26.24
N PRO A 168 19.51 -1.30 27.48
CA PRO A 168 18.69 -2.01 28.45
C PRO A 168 17.36 -1.30 28.68
N GLY A 169 16.26 -2.06 28.70
CA GLY A 169 14.93 -1.54 28.94
C GLY A 169 14.16 -1.08 27.68
N VAL A 170 14.80 -1.05 26.49
CA VAL A 170 14.12 -0.79 25.21
C VAL A 170 13.14 -1.92 24.86
N LEU A 171 13.56 -3.16 25.07
CA LEU A 171 12.69 -4.34 24.98
C LEU A 171 12.73 -5.04 26.34
N VAL A 172 11.58 -5.14 26.99
CA VAL A 172 11.45 -5.70 28.34
C VAL A 172 10.94 -7.13 28.27
N CYS A 173 11.82 -8.07 28.54
CA CYS A 173 11.52 -9.50 28.64
C CYS A 173 12.43 -10.12 29.70
N GLU A 174 11.95 -11.17 30.39
CA GLU A 174 12.73 -11.86 31.40
C GLU A 174 14.09 -12.33 30.84
N GLY A 175 15.18 -12.04 31.54
CA GLY A 175 16.52 -12.40 31.13
C GLY A 175 17.17 -11.54 30.04
N PHE A 176 16.43 -10.75 29.30
CA PHE A 176 16.97 -9.86 28.29
C PHE A 176 17.50 -8.55 28.91
N ARG A 177 18.69 -8.12 28.51
CA ARG A 177 19.37 -6.93 29.05
C ARG A 177 19.87 -6.01 27.92
N GLY A 178 19.16 -6.02 26.77
CA GLY A 178 19.60 -5.30 25.57
C GLY A 178 20.70 -6.05 24.80
N VAL A 179 21.26 -5.38 23.80
CA VAL A 179 22.33 -5.92 22.95
C VAL A 179 23.56 -5.04 23.06
N LYS A 180 24.65 -5.61 23.55
CA LYS A 180 25.91 -4.89 23.73
C LYS A 180 26.69 -4.81 22.41
N LYS A 181 27.60 -3.83 22.32
CA LYS A 181 28.51 -3.67 21.19
C LYS A 181 29.19 -4.99 20.81
N GLY A 182 29.06 -5.37 19.54
CA GLY A 182 29.69 -6.56 18.98
C GLY A 182 28.96 -7.87 19.22
N ALA A 183 27.89 -7.89 20.02
CA ALA A 183 27.10 -9.10 20.27
C ALA A 183 26.18 -9.49 19.10
N TRP A 184 25.77 -8.54 18.27
CA TRP A 184 24.98 -8.76 17.07
C TRP A 184 25.64 -8.04 15.90
N LYS A 185 26.21 -8.81 14.98
CA LYS A 185 26.88 -8.32 13.77
C LYS A 185 26.33 -9.01 12.54
N PHE A 186 26.38 -8.32 11.41
CA PHE A 186 26.09 -8.91 10.11
C PHE A 186 26.82 -8.13 9.01
N SER A 187 26.92 -8.73 7.81
CA SER A 187 27.49 -8.09 6.62
C SER A 187 26.45 -8.06 5.51
N THR A 188 26.32 -6.95 4.83
CA THR A 188 25.41 -6.83 3.69
C THR A 188 25.96 -7.47 2.42
N LYS A 189 25.09 -7.76 1.44
CA LYS A 189 25.49 -8.18 0.09
C LYS A 189 26.52 -7.21 -0.47
N ALA A 190 27.48 -7.71 -1.21
CA ALA A 190 28.57 -6.89 -1.74
C ALA A 190 28.08 -5.82 -2.75
N LYS A 191 26.99 -6.10 -3.46
CA LYS A 191 26.37 -5.22 -4.46
C LYS A 191 24.89 -5.58 -4.65
N GLY A 192 24.16 -4.66 -5.26
CA GLY A 192 22.77 -4.87 -5.66
C GLY A 192 22.57 -5.98 -6.69
N PRO A 193 21.33 -6.27 -7.07
CA PRO A 193 20.96 -7.28 -8.03
C PRO A 193 21.71 -7.12 -9.35
N ALA A 194 22.12 -8.22 -9.95
CA ALA A 194 22.76 -8.21 -11.26
C ALA A 194 21.73 -8.01 -12.39
N ASP A 195 20.55 -8.59 -12.24
CA ASP A 195 19.40 -8.34 -13.09
C ASP A 195 18.54 -7.26 -12.42
N THR A 196 18.49 -6.08 -13.02
CA THR A 196 17.74 -4.92 -12.52
C THR A 196 16.33 -4.87 -13.07
N ARG A 197 15.95 -5.84 -13.91
CA ARG A 197 14.62 -5.93 -14.52
C ARG A 197 13.76 -7.03 -13.93
N HIS A 198 14.35 -8.05 -13.32
CA HIS A 198 13.65 -9.12 -12.63
C HIS A 198 14.10 -9.17 -11.18
N LEU A 199 13.38 -8.44 -10.34
CA LEU A 199 13.68 -8.29 -8.93
C LEU A 199 12.83 -9.25 -8.11
N THR A 200 13.40 -9.79 -7.04
CA THR A 200 12.71 -10.69 -6.12
C THR A 200 12.66 -10.08 -4.72
N VAL A 201 11.48 -10.18 -4.08
CA VAL A 201 11.26 -9.73 -2.71
C VAL A 201 10.88 -10.93 -1.85
N ALA A 202 11.58 -11.11 -0.74
CA ALA A 202 11.26 -12.13 0.24
C ALA A 202 11.62 -11.65 1.66
N ALA A 203 10.65 -11.64 2.56
CA ALA A 203 10.82 -11.12 3.93
C ALA A 203 11.91 -11.85 4.73
N ASP A 204 12.17 -13.12 4.39
CA ASP A 204 13.21 -13.95 5.00
C ASP A 204 14.63 -13.66 4.48
N GLY A 205 14.80 -12.72 3.55
CA GLY A 205 16.09 -12.33 2.96
C GLY A 205 16.58 -13.24 1.84
N SER A 206 15.81 -14.23 1.41
CA SER A 206 16.18 -15.11 0.29
C SER A 206 16.05 -14.44 -1.09
N GLY A 207 15.30 -13.32 -1.19
CA GLY A 207 15.17 -12.50 -2.39
C GLY A 207 16.32 -11.50 -2.58
N ASP A 208 16.20 -10.68 -3.62
CA ASP A 208 17.10 -9.55 -3.85
C ASP A 208 16.87 -8.46 -2.79
N PHE A 209 15.66 -8.33 -2.32
CA PHE A 209 15.18 -7.39 -1.31
C PHE A 209 14.35 -8.10 -0.24
N ASN A 210 14.29 -7.51 0.96
CA ASN A 210 13.41 -7.95 2.03
C ASN A 210 12.03 -7.29 1.96
N THR A 211 11.95 -6.12 1.33
CA THR A 211 10.78 -5.24 1.32
C THR A 211 10.34 -4.90 -0.11
N VAL A 212 9.04 -4.65 -0.28
CA VAL A 212 8.49 -4.14 -1.55
C VAL A 212 9.02 -2.74 -1.82
N GLN A 213 9.15 -1.92 -0.77
CA GLN A 213 9.73 -0.58 -0.88
C GLN A 213 11.16 -0.60 -1.41
N GLY A 214 12.01 -1.49 -0.88
CA GLY A 214 13.40 -1.64 -1.31
C GLY A 214 13.52 -2.00 -2.79
N ALA A 215 12.64 -2.88 -3.27
CA ALA A 215 12.60 -3.24 -4.70
C ALA A 215 12.12 -2.06 -5.57
N LEU A 216 11.11 -1.30 -5.14
CA LEU A 216 10.63 -0.11 -5.85
C LEU A 216 11.67 1.02 -5.87
N ASP A 217 12.42 1.19 -4.80
CA ASP A 217 13.50 2.19 -4.73
C ASP A 217 14.64 1.88 -5.71
N ALA A 218 14.83 0.59 -6.06
CA ALA A 218 15.81 0.18 -7.05
C ALA A 218 15.36 0.40 -8.51
N VAL A 219 14.07 0.62 -8.76
CA VAL A 219 13.55 0.93 -10.10
C VAL A 219 13.86 2.38 -10.44
N PRO A 220 14.47 2.68 -11.61
CA PRO A 220 14.70 4.06 -12.03
C PRO A 220 13.38 4.82 -12.23
N ASP A 221 13.41 6.13 -11.96
CA ASP A 221 12.31 7.00 -12.33
C ASP A 221 12.17 7.05 -13.86
N PHE A 222 10.92 7.06 -14.33
CA PHE A 222 10.56 7.13 -15.76
C PHE A 222 11.26 6.06 -16.62
N CYS A 223 11.42 4.85 -16.06
CA CYS A 223 12.04 3.73 -16.77
C CYS A 223 11.22 3.36 -18.02
N LYS A 224 11.92 3.19 -19.16
CA LYS A 224 11.28 2.82 -20.43
C LYS A 224 11.12 1.30 -20.58
N ASP A 225 11.98 0.55 -19.92
CA ASP A 225 11.96 -0.91 -19.95
C ASP A 225 11.11 -1.44 -18.80
N THR A 226 10.43 -2.54 -19.05
CA THR A 226 9.61 -3.17 -18.00
C THR A 226 10.49 -3.77 -16.91
N THR A 227 10.13 -3.48 -15.65
CA THR A 227 10.69 -4.11 -14.46
C THR A 227 9.64 -5.02 -13.83
N TRP A 228 10.01 -6.27 -13.60
CA TRP A 228 9.19 -7.25 -12.89
C TRP A 228 9.68 -7.40 -11.46
N ILE A 229 8.78 -7.19 -10.50
CA ILE A 229 9.03 -7.39 -9.07
C ILE A 229 8.17 -8.59 -8.64
N THR A 230 8.83 -9.70 -8.32
CA THR A 230 8.15 -10.90 -7.80
C THR A 230 8.24 -10.92 -6.29
N VAL A 231 7.09 -10.85 -5.62
CA VAL A 231 7.00 -10.85 -4.16
C VAL A 231 6.59 -12.23 -3.68
N ALA A 232 7.45 -12.87 -2.90
CA ALA A 232 7.19 -14.18 -2.33
C ALA A 232 5.97 -14.16 -1.39
N ALA A 233 5.44 -15.34 -1.09
CA ALA A 233 4.44 -15.48 -0.04
C ALA A 233 5.02 -14.97 1.29
N GLY A 234 4.26 -14.13 2.01
CA GLY A 234 4.71 -13.52 3.25
C GLY A 234 3.82 -12.35 3.68
N ASP A 235 4.11 -11.90 4.88
CA ASP A 235 3.49 -10.74 5.50
C ASP A 235 4.52 -9.60 5.53
N TYR A 236 4.24 -8.54 4.80
CA TYR A 236 5.12 -7.39 4.59
C TYR A 236 4.51 -6.18 5.28
N GLU A 237 4.86 -5.98 6.54
CA GLU A 237 4.37 -4.86 7.36
C GLU A 237 5.25 -3.63 7.10
N GLU A 238 4.91 -2.88 6.07
CA GLU A 238 5.66 -1.72 5.61
C GLU A 238 4.76 -0.66 4.97
N ILE A 239 5.16 0.61 5.05
CA ILE A 239 4.58 1.67 4.23
C ILE A 239 5.28 1.64 2.87
N VAL A 240 4.50 1.50 1.79
CA VAL A 240 5.03 1.54 0.43
C VAL A 240 4.60 2.83 -0.26
N TYR A 241 5.58 3.65 -0.60
CA TYR A 241 5.37 4.86 -1.40
C TYR A 241 6.36 4.92 -2.53
N ALA A 242 5.87 5.01 -3.77
CA ALA A 242 6.71 5.18 -4.95
C ALA A 242 6.22 6.35 -5.79
N ARG A 243 7.16 7.06 -6.40
CA ARG A 243 6.92 8.22 -7.26
C ARG A 243 7.67 8.04 -8.58
N ASN A 244 7.06 8.52 -9.68
CA ASN A 244 7.67 8.57 -11.00
C ASN A 244 8.06 7.19 -11.58
N LYS A 245 7.44 6.12 -11.12
CA LYS A 245 7.72 4.78 -11.65
C LYS A 245 6.87 4.50 -12.88
N THR A 246 7.49 3.94 -13.90
CA THR A 246 6.81 3.56 -15.14
C THR A 246 7.22 2.15 -15.56
N ASN A 247 6.29 1.44 -16.23
CA ASN A 247 6.54 0.09 -16.75
C ASN A 247 6.95 -0.92 -15.65
N VAL A 248 6.16 -0.99 -14.55
CA VAL A 248 6.45 -1.89 -13.43
C VAL A 248 5.33 -2.92 -13.26
N VAL A 249 5.71 -4.19 -13.15
CA VAL A 249 4.81 -5.28 -12.79
C VAL A 249 5.18 -5.80 -11.40
N ILE A 250 4.26 -5.70 -10.44
CA ILE A 250 4.42 -6.26 -9.09
C ILE A 250 3.50 -7.47 -8.97
N SER A 251 4.08 -8.63 -8.74
CA SER A 251 3.36 -9.91 -8.67
C SER A 251 3.60 -10.59 -7.34
N GLY A 252 2.56 -10.78 -6.55
CA GLY A 252 2.59 -11.63 -5.36
C GLY A 252 2.38 -13.10 -5.67
N ALA A 253 2.29 -13.92 -4.64
CA ALA A 253 1.99 -15.36 -4.70
C ALA A 253 0.49 -15.68 -4.61
N GLY A 254 -0.36 -14.69 -4.46
CA GLY A 254 -1.82 -14.79 -4.32
C GLY A 254 -2.37 -13.83 -3.28
N MET A 255 -3.67 -13.48 -3.39
CA MET A 255 -4.36 -12.57 -2.46
C MET A 255 -4.35 -13.03 -0.99
N ASP A 256 -4.21 -14.34 -0.75
CA ASP A 256 -4.17 -14.95 0.58
C ASP A 256 -2.73 -15.28 1.03
N ALA A 257 -1.76 -15.19 0.12
CA ALA A 257 -0.40 -15.64 0.35
C ALA A 257 0.61 -14.49 0.49
N THR A 258 0.38 -13.37 -0.19
CA THR A 258 1.24 -12.18 -0.11
C THR A 258 0.41 -11.01 0.38
N LYS A 259 0.74 -10.49 1.55
CA LYS A 259 0.08 -9.32 2.15
C LYS A 259 1.10 -8.19 2.37
N VAL A 260 0.81 -7.01 1.83
CA VAL A 260 1.54 -5.77 2.10
C VAL A 260 0.61 -4.88 2.91
N HIS A 261 1.00 -4.51 4.12
CA HIS A 261 0.12 -3.73 4.99
C HIS A 261 0.87 -2.85 5.97
N TYR A 262 0.18 -1.87 6.51
CA TYR A 262 0.71 -1.05 7.59
C TYR A 262 -0.40 -0.36 8.38
N ALA A 263 -0.12 -0.05 9.65
CA ALA A 263 -0.98 0.76 10.49
C ALA A 263 -0.85 2.24 10.11
N ASN A 264 -1.57 2.68 9.06
CA ASN A 264 -1.53 4.04 8.54
C ASN A 264 -2.94 4.63 8.36
N ASN A 265 -3.11 5.91 8.65
CA ASN A 265 -4.33 6.69 8.43
C ASN A 265 -4.04 8.21 8.44
N GLU A 266 -5.08 9.04 8.30
CA GLU A 266 -4.97 10.51 8.26
C GLU A 266 -4.46 11.15 9.56
N VAL A 267 -4.50 10.42 10.66
CA VAL A 267 -4.00 10.89 11.96
C VAL A 267 -2.55 10.50 12.15
N PHE A 268 -2.20 9.29 11.76
CA PHE A 268 -0.83 8.79 11.86
C PHE A 268 0.10 9.52 10.88
N ASN A 269 -0.27 9.57 9.60
CA ASN A 269 0.43 10.36 8.58
C ASN A 269 -0.50 11.43 8.01
N PRO A 270 -0.67 12.57 8.72
CA PRO A 270 -1.56 13.63 8.30
C PRO A 270 -1.06 14.30 7.02
N HIS A 271 -1.96 15.07 6.41
CA HIS A 271 -1.63 15.89 5.25
C HIS A 271 -0.38 16.76 5.54
N PRO A 272 0.51 16.94 4.57
CA PRO A 272 1.76 17.73 4.75
C PRO A 272 1.60 19.12 5.35
N LEU A 273 0.44 19.75 5.20
CA LEU A 273 0.13 21.04 5.83
C LEU A 273 0.09 20.99 7.37
N LEU A 274 -0.12 19.80 7.93
CA LEU A 274 -0.27 19.60 9.37
C LEU A 274 1.03 19.16 10.05
N VAL A 275 2.07 18.96 9.27
CA VAL A 275 3.40 18.58 9.74
C VAL A 275 4.43 19.52 9.13
N LYS A 276 5.53 19.74 9.84
CA LYS A 276 6.64 20.48 9.29
C LYS A 276 7.33 19.61 8.23
N THR A 277 7.35 20.08 7.00
CA THR A 277 7.78 19.32 5.82
C THR A 277 8.64 20.16 4.90
N ASN A 278 9.52 19.52 4.15
CA ASN A 278 10.30 20.13 3.08
C ASN A 278 9.53 20.19 1.75
N GLU A 279 8.40 19.46 1.66
CA GLU A 279 7.51 19.52 0.50
C GLU A 279 6.76 20.85 0.45
N TRP A 280 6.45 21.29 -0.76
CA TRP A 280 5.62 22.48 -0.92
C TRP A 280 4.17 22.16 -0.58
N PRO A 281 3.50 22.97 0.22
CA PRO A 281 2.10 22.79 0.51
C PRO A 281 1.27 22.60 -0.76
N GLY A 282 0.38 21.62 -0.78
CA GLY A 282 -0.51 21.34 -1.90
C GLY A 282 0.10 20.56 -3.07
N THR A 283 1.40 20.22 -3.02
CA THR A 283 2.05 19.41 -4.07
C THR A 283 2.07 17.91 -3.76
N PHE A 284 1.48 17.52 -2.66
CA PHE A 284 1.55 16.18 -2.15
C PHE A 284 0.16 15.54 -2.12
N PRO A 285 -0.01 14.32 -2.63
CA PRO A 285 -1.22 13.56 -2.37
C PRO A 285 -1.31 13.18 -0.89
N SER A 286 -2.40 12.55 -0.49
CA SER A 286 -2.56 12.01 0.84
C SER A 286 -1.41 11.07 1.23
N ARG A 287 -0.97 11.10 2.49
CA ARG A 287 0.06 10.21 3.06
C ARG A 287 -0.53 9.07 3.88
N ARG A 288 -1.84 8.94 3.90
CA ARG A 288 -2.58 8.05 4.78
C ARG A 288 -2.76 6.64 4.22
N ALA A 289 -2.33 6.37 2.97
CA ALA A 289 -2.38 5.04 2.38
C ALA A 289 -1.27 4.12 2.92
N ALA A 290 -1.56 2.84 3.02
CA ALA A 290 -0.52 1.85 3.29
C ALA A 290 0.39 1.65 2.07
N PHE A 291 -0.17 1.72 0.87
CA PHE A 291 0.53 1.59 -0.39
C PHE A 291 0.12 2.73 -1.35
N ALA A 292 1.07 3.51 -1.83
CA ALA A 292 0.80 4.60 -2.76
C ALA A 292 1.75 4.62 -3.95
N LEU A 293 1.17 4.83 -5.13
CA LEU A 293 1.87 5.08 -6.39
C LEU A 293 1.47 6.47 -6.88
N ASP A 294 2.43 7.40 -6.91
CA ASP A 294 2.21 8.79 -7.27
C ASP A 294 2.97 9.15 -8.54
N ASN A 295 2.26 9.68 -9.53
CA ASN A 295 2.82 9.95 -10.86
C ASN A 295 3.47 8.70 -11.48
N CYS A 296 2.75 7.57 -11.43
CA CYS A 296 3.22 6.26 -11.87
C CYS A 296 2.34 5.76 -13.02
N ASP A 297 2.92 5.51 -14.17
CA ASP A 297 2.22 5.06 -15.38
C ASP A 297 2.62 3.64 -15.78
N ASP A 298 1.72 2.95 -16.50
CA ASP A 298 1.99 1.60 -17.01
C ASP A 298 2.41 0.66 -15.87
N ILE A 299 1.53 0.54 -14.87
CA ILE A 299 1.76 -0.29 -13.68
C ILE A 299 0.80 -1.48 -13.70
N VAL A 300 1.30 -2.64 -13.32
CA VAL A 300 0.46 -3.82 -13.03
C VAL A 300 0.72 -4.29 -11.60
N LEU A 301 -0.33 -4.35 -10.80
CA LEU A 301 -0.36 -5.04 -9.51
C LEU A 301 -1.19 -6.31 -9.65
N ARG A 302 -0.67 -7.44 -9.21
CA ARG A 302 -1.42 -8.69 -9.29
C ARG A 302 -1.07 -9.69 -8.20
N ASP A 303 -2.06 -10.53 -7.87
CA ASP A 303 -1.89 -11.69 -6.98
C ASP A 303 -1.37 -11.33 -5.59
N LEU A 304 -1.91 -10.27 -4.97
CA LEU A 304 -1.52 -9.83 -3.62
C LEU A 304 -2.67 -9.15 -2.87
N CYS A 305 -2.53 -9.06 -1.56
CA CYS A 305 -3.37 -8.26 -0.69
C CYS A 305 -2.64 -6.99 -0.27
N ILE A 306 -3.33 -5.85 -0.30
CA ILE A 306 -2.85 -4.56 0.20
C ILE A 306 -3.83 -4.06 1.25
N ALA A 307 -3.36 -3.71 2.44
CA ALA A 307 -4.24 -3.36 3.55
C ALA A 307 -3.71 -2.23 4.42
N THR A 308 -4.61 -1.43 4.98
CA THR A 308 -4.33 -0.65 6.18
C THR A 308 -4.85 -1.38 7.41
N ASP A 309 -4.16 -1.22 8.54
CA ASP A 309 -4.55 -1.84 9.81
C ASP A 309 -5.24 -0.84 10.76
N LEU A 310 -5.44 0.41 10.34
CA LEU A 310 -6.11 1.44 11.13
C LEU A 310 -7.46 1.83 10.54
N TYR A 311 -8.35 2.29 11.42
CA TYR A 311 -9.60 2.94 11.04
C TYR A 311 -9.41 4.44 10.80
N GLY A 312 -10.40 5.07 10.15
CA GLY A 312 -10.43 6.48 9.82
C GLY A 312 -10.41 6.67 8.31
N GLN A 313 -9.86 7.78 7.83
CA GLN A 313 -9.53 7.92 6.42
C GLN A 313 -8.18 7.23 6.19
N ALA A 314 -8.23 6.02 5.68
CA ALA A 314 -7.10 5.12 5.60
C ALA A 314 -7.20 4.26 4.35
N GLU A 315 -6.59 4.71 3.27
CA GLU A 315 -6.53 3.91 2.06
C GLU A 315 -5.64 2.69 2.26
N GLY A 316 -6.10 1.52 1.82
CA GLY A 316 -5.19 0.43 1.53
C GLY A 316 -4.29 0.83 0.37
N LEU A 317 -4.89 1.33 -0.73
CA LEU A 317 -4.18 1.66 -1.97
C LEU A 317 -4.55 3.06 -2.48
N LEU A 318 -3.52 3.88 -2.76
CA LEU A 318 -3.64 5.15 -3.46
C LEU A 318 -2.93 5.06 -4.80
N LEU A 319 -3.64 5.40 -5.86
CA LEU A 319 -3.14 5.41 -7.23
C LEU A 319 -3.29 6.81 -7.84
N HIS A 320 -2.20 7.31 -8.41
CA HIS A 320 -2.17 8.52 -9.21
C HIS A 320 -1.27 8.29 -10.42
N GLY A 321 -1.89 8.10 -11.58
CA GLY A 321 -1.20 7.82 -12.85
C GLY A 321 -2.10 7.17 -13.88
N GLU A 322 -1.54 6.89 -15.03
CA GLU A 322 -2.26 6.39 -16.19
C GLU A 322 -1.93 4.92 -16.47
N ARG A 323 -2.94 4.17 -16.95
CA ARG A 323 -2.80 2.78 -17.38
C ARG A 323 -2.32 1.85 -16.25
N ILE A 324 -3.06 1.88 -15.12
CA ILE A 324 -2.78 1.03 -13.96
C ILE A 324 -3.73 -0.16 -13.97
N GLY A 325 -3.19 -1.37 -14.05
CA GLY A 325 -3.92 -2.63 -14.03
C GLY A 325 -3.86 -3.33 -12.68
N LEU A 326 -5.02 -3.70 -12.13
CA LEU A 326 -5.17 -4.46 -10.89
C LEU A 326 -5.80 -5.82 -11.23
N TYR A 327 -5.08 -6.91 -11.00
CA TYR A 327 -5.55 -8.25 -11.34
C TYR A 327 -5.44 -9.18 -10.14
N ARG A 328 -6.55 -9.70 -9.63
CA ARG A 328 -6.55 -10.54 -8.43
C ARG A 328 -5.82 -9.85 -7.27
N VAL A 329 -6.23 -8.60 -7.00
CA VAL A 329 -5.73 -7.80 -5.88
C VAL A 329 -6.85 -7.64 -4.86
N ARG A 330 -6.56 -7.94 -3.60
CA ARG A 330 -7.45 -7.60 -2.49
C ARG A 330 -6.97 -6.31 -1.86
N ILE A 331 -7.85 -5.32 -1.81
CA ILE A 331 -7.58 -4.02 -1.17
C ILE A 331 -8.47 -3.90 0.06
N ILE A 332 -7.87 -3.60 1.20
CA ILE A 332 -8.58 -3.40 2.47
C ILE A 332 -8.23 -2.02 3.01
N GLY A 333 -9.25 -1.21 3.24
CA GLY A 333 -9.10 0.13 3.81
C GLY A 333 -10.25 0.50 4.71
N SER A 334 -10.23 1.73 5.20
CA SER A 334 -11.29 2.31 6.02
C SER A 334 -11.54 3.75 5.57
N GLY A 335 -12.81 4.17 5.53
CA GLY A 335 -13.19 5.44 4.95
C GLY A 335 -13.02 5.45 3.43
N ASP A 336 -11.82 5.67 2.95
CA ASP A 336 -11.46 5.75 1.53
C ASP A 336 -10.51 4.59 1.17
N ALA A 337 -10.98 3.36 1.01
CA ALA A 337 -10.11 2.18 0.85
C ALA A 337 -9.25 2.20 -0.41
N LEU A 338 -9.79 2.70 -1.54
CA LEU A 338 -9.07 2.92 -2.79
C LEU A 338 -9.18 4.38 -3.20
N GLN A 339 -8.06 5.07 -3.31
CA GLN A 339 -8.01 6.36 -3.98
C GLN A 339 -7.56 6.19 -5.42
N ALA A 340 -8.48 6.45 -6.37
CA ALA A 340 -8.28 6.23 -7.80
C ALA A 340 -8.19 7.57 -8.56
N ASN A 341 -6.98 7.99 -8.91
CA ASN A 341 -6.73 9.19 -9.71
C ASN A 341 -5.94 8.83 -10.96
N GLY A 342 -6.59 8.87 -12.12
CA GLY A 342 -6.00 8.48 -13.40
C GLY A 342 -6.83 7.43 -14.13
N THR A 343 -6.20 6.57 -14.91
CA THR A 343 -6.86 5.54 -15.71
C THR A 343 -6.56 4.15 -15.12
N ILE A 344 -7.59 3.51 -14.54
CA ILE A 344 -7.43 2.30 -13.74
C ILE A 344 -8.35 1.20 -14.27
N TYR A 345 -7.78 0.02 -14.44
CA TYR A 345 -8.50 -1.21 -14.73
C TYR A 345 -8.39 -2.19 -13.56
N MET A 346 -9.50 -2.78 -13.14
CA MET A 346 -9.56 -3.76 -12.05
C MET A 346 -10.28 -5.02 -12.52
N GLN A 347 -9.67 -6.18 -12.34
CA GLN A 347 -10.28 -7.46 -12.72
C GLN A 347 -10.05 -8.55 -11.68
N ASP A 348 -11.08 -9.40 -11.45
CA ASP A 348 -11.04 -10.55 -10.56
C ASP A 348 -10.51 -10.19 -9.15
N SER A 349 -10.81 -8.98 -8.68
CA SER A 349 -10.25 -8.37 -7.48
C SER A 349 -11.30 -8.15 -6.40
N GLU A 350 -10.85 -7.84 -5.19
CA GLU A 350 -11.73 -7.59 -4.04
C GLU A 350 -11.39 -6.24 -3.41
N LEU A 351 -12.40 -5.43 -3.14
CA LEU A 351 -12.26 -4.15 -2.42
C LEU A 351 -13.16 -4.19 -1.18
N ILE A 352 -12.56 -3.96 -0.02
CA ILE A 352 -13.22 -4.02 1.29
C ILE A 352 -12.98 -2.68 2.00
N GLY A 353 -14.06 -2.02 2.39
CA GLY A 353 -13.97 -0.73 3.07
C GLY A 353 -15.25 -0.31 3.77
N ASP A 354 -15.29 0.96 4.13
CA ASP A 354 -16.47 1.63 4.64
C ASP A 354 -16.52 3.07 4.10
N GLY A 355 -17.64 3.79 4.32
CA GLY A 355 -17.81 5.13 3.77
C GLY A 355 -17.64 5.18 2.26
N ASP A 356 -16.91 6.17 1.75
CA ASP A 356 -16.57 6.32 0.33
C ASP A 356 -15.46 5.34 -0.06
N THR A 357 -15.75 4.05 -0.08
CA THR A 357 -14.76 2.96 -0.31
C THR A 357 -13.86 3.23 -1.53
N ILE A 358 -14.40 3.88 -2.57
CA ILE A 358 -13.65 4.38 -3.73
C ILE A 358 -13.71 5.91 -3.73
N LEU A 359 -12.55 6.53 -3.71
CA LEU A 359 -12.40 7.97 -3.79
C LEU A 359 -11.48 8.32 -4.95
N GLY A 360 -11.81 9.32 -5.73
CA GLY A 360 -10.91 9.72 -6.81
C GLY A 360 -11.56 10.65 -7.81
N ARG A 361 -10.79 11.03 -8.82
CA ARG A 361 -11.20 11.86 -9.95
C ARG A 361 -10.89 11.21 -11.29
N GLY A 362 -10.38 9.98 -11.25
CA GLY A 362 -10.00 9.21 -12.43
C GLY A 362 -11.14 8.42 -13.03
N THR A 363 -10.78 7.56 -13.95
CA THR A 363 -11.62 6.52 -14.54
C THR A 363 -11.27 5.18 -13.93
N LEU A 364 -12.25 4.49 -13.37
CA LEU A 364 -12.12 3.10 -12.92
C LEU A 364 -13.03 2.20 -13.76
N PHE A 365 -12.45 1.23 -14.46
CA PHE A 365 -13.20 0.14 -15.07
C PHE A 365 -12.98 -1.14 -14.27
N ALA A 366 -14.03 -1.70 -13.70
CA ALA A 366 -13.97 -2.93 -12.93
C ALA A 366 -14.75 -4.05 -13.61
N LEU A 367 -14.11 -5.23 -13.71
CA LEU A 367 -14.68 -6.44 -14.29
C LEU A 367 -14.59 -7.61 -13.30
N HIS A 368 -15.67 -8.41 -13.16
CA HIS A 368 -15.72 -9.63 -12.34
C HIS A 368 -15.18 -9.45 -10.91
N SER A 369 -15.28 -8.25 -10.35
CA SER A 369 -14.71 -7.90 -9.05
C SER A 369 -15.76 -7.79 -7.97
N LYS A 370 -15.34 -7.89 -6.71
CA LYS A 370 -16.22 -7.87 -5.54
C LYS A 370 -15.94 -6.65 -4.68
N PHE A 371 -17.01 -6.00 -4.26
CA PHE A 371 -17.00 -4.78 -3.48
C PHE A 371 -17.81 -4.97 -2.20
N TYR A 372 -17.14 -4.85 -1.05
CA TYR A 372 -17.73 -5.00 0.27
C TYR A 372 -17.65 -3.68 1.02
N ASN A 373 -18.79 -3.18 1.51
CA ASN A 373 -18.86 -1.93 2.24
C ASN A 373 -19.55 -2.11 3.59
N HIS A 374 -18.85 -1.74 4.64
CA HIS A 374 -19.35 -1.85 6.02
C HIS A 374 -20.29 -0.71 6.42
N GLY A 375 -20.68 0.14 5.48
CA GLY A 375 -21.68 1.20 5.64
C GLY A 375 -21.34 2.47 4.86
N GLY A 376 -22.25 2.90 4.00
CA GLY A 376 -22.12 4.09 3.14
C GLY A 376 -22.10 3.77 1.65
N PRO A 377 -21.79 4.76 0.82
CA PRO A 377 -21.67 4.57 -0.63
C PRO A 377 -20.35 3.90 -0.99
N PHE A 378 -20.36 3.07 -2.04
CA PHE A 378 -19.12 2.50 -2.56
C PHE A 378 -18.21 3.56 -3.18
N SER A 379 -18.75 4.60 -3.78
CA SER A 379 -17.92 5.62 -4.43
C SER A 379 -18.43 7.04 -4.22
N TRP A 380 -17.48 7.96 -4.07
CA TRP A 380 -17.73 9.37 -4.29
C TRP A 380 -17.18 9.78 -5.66
N VAL A 381 -18.09 9.81 -6.65
CA VAL A 381 -17.74 9.99 -8.06
C VAL A 381 -17.46 11.45 -8.36
N ARG A 382 -16.27 11.76 -8.87
CA ARG A 382 -15.78 13.13 -9.05
C ARG A 382 -15.00 13.34 -10.36
N ASN A 383 -15.15 12.45 -11.33
CA ASN A 383 -14.51 12.61 -12.64
C ASN A 383 -14.97 13.89 -13.35
N VAL A 384 -14.15 14.33 -14.30
CA VAL A 384 -14.42 15.47 -15.18
C VAL A 384 -14.25 15.02 -16.63
N LYS A 385 -15.23 15.37 -17.49
CA LYS A 385 -15.13 15.05 -18.93
C LYS A 385 -13.88 15.65 -19.57
N PRO A 386 -13.26 14.96 -20.55
CA PRO A 386 -13.81 13.82 -21.29
C PRO A 386 -13.60 12.45 -20.61
N ALA A 387 -12.94 12.39 -19.44
CA ALA A 387 -12.72 11.14 -18.73
C ALA A 387 -14.04 10.54 -18.25
N HIS A 388 -14.19 9.23 -18.43
CA HIS A 388 -15.25 8.46 -17.80
C HIS A 388 -15.02 8.41 -16.28
N GLY A 389 -16.09 8.12 -15.53
CA GLY A 389 -16.01 7.87 -14.08
C GLY A 389 -15.83 6.38 -13.76
N ASP A 390 -16.67 5.87 -12.86
CA ASP A 390 -16.61 4.50 -12.39
C ASP A 390 -17.56 3.60 -13.20
N VAL A 391 -17.03 2.57 -13.84
CA VAL A 391 -17.78 1.60 -14.66
C VAL A 391 -17.56 0.19 -14.14
N PHE A 392 -18.65 -0.48 -13.78
CA PHE A 392 -18.63 -1.82 -13.21
C PHE A 392 -19.39 -2.79 -14.11
N VAL A 393 -18.73 -3.84 -14.53
CA VAL A 393 -19.29 -4.90 -15.40
C VAL A 393 -19.16 -6.24 -14.70
N GLU A 394 -20.27 -6.96 -14.55
CA GLU A 394 -20.30 -8.30 -13.97
C GLU A 394 -19.65 -8.36 -12.58
N CYS A 395 -19.83 -7.30 -11.78
CA CYS A 395 -19.30 -7.16 -10.44
C CYS A 395 -20.34 -7.53 -9.36
N HIS A 396 -19.86 -7.74 -8.15
CA HIS A 396 -20.67 -7.99 -6.96
C HIS A 396 -20.51 -6.85 -5.95
N PHE A 397 -21.66 -6.35 -5.43
CA PHE A 397 -21.72 -5.31 -4.40
C PHE A 397 -22.45 -5.84 -3.17
N GLU A 398 -21.82 -5.74 -2.01
CA GLU A 398 -22.40 -6.25 -0.76
C GLU A 398 -22.22 -5.25 0.39
N GLY A 399 -23.36 -4.89 1.03
CA GLY A 399 -23.38 -4.19 2.31
C GLY A 399 -23.45 -5.15 3.49
N LEU A 400 -23.70 -4.62 4.68
CA LEU A 400 -23.93 -5.44 5.87
C LEU A 400 -25.43 -5.63 6.15
N PRO A 401 -25.84 -6.74 6.77
CA PRO A 401 -27.19 -6.89 7.31
C PRO A 401 -27.53 -5.71 8.23
N GLY A 402 -28.65 -5.02 7.95
CA GLY A 402 -29.08 -3.86 8.72
C GLY A 402 -28.30 -2.54 8.44
N ARG A 403 -27.27 -2.58 7.61
CA ARG A 403 -26.51 -1.42 7.14
C ARG A 403 -26.30 -1.53 5.63
N PRO A 404 -27.36 -1.33 4.83
CA PRO A 404 -27.29 -1.51 3.38
C PRO A 404 -26.35 -0.49 2.76
N ALA A 405 -25.55 -0.93 1.79
CA ALA A 405 -24.69 -0.07 0.99
C ALA A 405 -25.44 0.48 -0.22
N ASP A 406 -24.89 1.50 -0.87
CA ASP A 406 -25.34 2.00 -2.16
C ASP A 406 -24.16 2.23 -3.11
N TYR A 407 -24.43 2.35 -4.42
CA TYR A 407 -23.39 2.47 -5.43
C TYR A 407 -22.50 3.67 -5.25
N GLY A 408 -23.09 4.83 -4.95
CA GLY A 408 -22.26 6.01 -4.86
C GLY A 408 -23.04 7.29 -4.61
N ARG A 409 -22.28 8.35 -4.48
CA ARG A 409 -22.78 9.71 -4.30
C ARG A 409 -22.03 10.71 -5.18
N THR A 410 -22.66 11.84 -5.46
CA THR A 410 -22.06 12.96 -6.22
C THR A 410 -22.36 14.30 -5.60
N ASN A 411 -22.74 14.31 -4.30
CA ASN A 411 -23.01 15.55 -3.58
C ASN A 411 -21.75 16.43 -3.52
N LYS A 412 -22.00 17.73 -3.54
CA LYS A 412 -20.93 18.73 -3.51
C LYS A 412 -20.03 18.62 -2.29
N ASN A 413 -18.78 19.00 -2.47
CA ASN A 413 -17.81 19.21 -1.40
C ASN A 413 -17.55 20.71 -1.25
N GLY A 414 -18.01 21.31 -0.16
CA GLY A 414 -17.98 22.75 0.00
C GLY A 414 -18.70 23.46 -1.14
N ARG A 415 -17.96 24.21 -1.99
CA ARG A 415 -18.50 24.90 -3.18
C ARG A 415 -18.35 24.10 -4.48
N THR A 416 -17.58 23.01 -4.46
CA THR A 416 -17.30 22.18 -5.65
C THR A 416 -18.46 21.25 -5.93
N THR A 417 -18.94 21.26 -7.18
CA THR A 417 -19.96 20.34 -7.69
C THR A 417 -19.35 19.41 -8.74
N TYR A 418 -20.04 18.32 -9.03
CA TYR A 418 -19.55 17.27 -9.94
C TYR A 418 -20.57 16.99 -11.05
N PRO A 419 -20.78 17.94 -11.98
CA PRO A 419 -21.80 17.82 -13.04
C PRO A 419 -21.48 16.73 -14.07
N ASP A 420 -20.22 16.35 -14.20
CA ASP A 420 -19.74 15.34 -15.13
C ASP A 420 -19.61 13.94 -14.49
N ALA A 421 -19.94 13.83 -13.20
CA ALA A 421 -19.84 12.56 -12.48
C ALA A 421 -20.55 11.43 -13.22
N GLU A 422 -19.86 10.30 -13.40
CA GLU A 422 -20.36 9.14 -14.13
C GLU A 422 -20.17 7.87 -13.34
N PHE A 423 -21.27 7.12 -13.13
CA PHE A 423 -21.25 5.82 -12.49
C PHE A 423 -22.15 4.86 -13.27
N VAL A 424 -21.60 3.78 -13.75
CA VAL A 424 -22.28 2.81 -14.61
C VAL A 424 -22.18 1.40 -14.07
N VAL A 425 -23.29 0.70 -13.97
CA VAL A 425 -23.41 -0.67 -13.46
C VAL A 425 -24.09 -1.55 -14.52
N ILE A 426 -23.39 -2.60 -14.96
CA ILE A 426 -23.91 -3.51 -15.99
C ILE A 426 -23.73 -4.95 -15.55
N ASP A 427 -24.84 -5.70 -15.54
CA ASP A 427 -24.90 -7.13 -15.23
C ASP A 427 -24.30 -7.52 -13.86
N CYS A 428 -24.38 -6.62 -12.89
CA CYS A 428 -23.86 -6.80 -11.54
C CYS A 428 -24.85 -7.51 -10.61
N THR A 429 -24.36 -7.97 -9.47
CA THR A 429 -25.18 -8.52 -8.38
C THR A 429 -25.08 -7.66 -7.13
N THR A 430 -26.17 -7.59 -6.34
CA THR A 430 -26.20 -6.83 -5.09
C THR A 430 -26.74 -7.66 -3.94
N ARG A 431 -26.21 -7.45 -2.73
CA ARG A 431 -26.68 -8.02 -1.48
C ARG A 431 -26.67 -6.96 -0.38
N HIS A 432 -27.69 -6.94 0.49
CA HIS A 432 -27.85 -5.94 1.55
C HIS A 432 -27.67 -4.51 0.99
N PHE A 433 -28.49 -4.19 -0.01
CA PHE A 433 -28.31 -3.03 -0.84
C PHE A 433 -29.45 -2.01 -0.69
N ASN A 434 -29.14 -0.71 -0.74
CA ASN A 434 -30.11 0.33 -0.62
C ASN A 434 -31.02 0.38 -1.87
N PRO A 435 -32.36 0.34 -1.73
CA PRO A 435 -33.30 0.42 -2.86
C PRO A 435 -33.11 1.67 -3.73
N LEU A 436 -32.62 2.78 -3.17
CA LEU A 436 -32.31 4.00 -3.94
C LEU A 436 -31.18 3.81 -4.95
N GLY A 437 -30.30 2.83 -4.76
CA GLY A 437 -29.13 2.59 -5.59
C GLY A 437 -28.02 3.62 -5.39
N TRP A 438 -28.35 4.90 -5.34
CA TRP A 438 -27.44 6.02 -5.09
C TRP A 438 -28.00 6.90 -3.97
N SER A 439 -27.23 7.14 -2.90
CA SER A 439 -27.69 7.87 -1.72
C SER A 439 -27.90 9.37 -1.99
N ALA A 440 -27.02 9.98 -2.78
CA ALA A 440 -27.07 11.41 -3.04
C ALA A 440 -26.46 11.75 -4.42
N ILE A 441 -27.30 12.12 -5.37
CA ILE A 441 -26.88 12.68 -6.65
C ILE A 441 -27.04 14.20 -6.57
N GLY A 442 -25.91 14.94 -6.51
CA GLY A 442 -25.92 16.39 -6.33
C GLY A 442 -26.31 17.17 -7.57
N GLU A 443 -26.03 16.63 -8.75
CA GLU A 443 -26.26 17.30 -10.04
C GLU A 443 -27.11 16.44 -10.97
N LYS A 444 -28.13 17.04 -11.57
CA LYS A 444 -29.02 16.36 -12.51
C LYS A 444 -28.29 15.90 -13.79
N SER A 445 -27.19 16.56 -14.14
CA SER A 445 -26.37 16.26 -15.32
C SER A 445 -25.44 15.08 -15.12
N ALA A 446 -25.28 14.61 -13.88
CA ALA A 446 -24.49 13.41 -13.59
C ALA A 446 -25.08 12.17 -14.32
N THR A 447 -24.20 11.30 -14.79
CA THR A 447 -24.55 10.10 -15.55
C THR A 447 -24.57 8.89 -14.63
N MET A 448 -25.75 8.46 -14.17
CA MET A 448 -25.95 7.30 -13.30
C MET A 448 -26.76 6.24 -14.05
N LEU A 449 -26.10 5.21 -14.55
CA LEU A 449 -26.69 4.19 -15.43
C LEU A 449 -26.65 2.82 -14.80
N GLU A 450 -27.72 2.05 -14.97
CA GLU A 450 -27.82 0.68 -14.48
C GLU A 450 -28.50 -0.21 -15.51
N CYS A 451 -28.00 -1.44 -15.69
CA CYS A 451 -28.59 -2.47 -16.54
C CYS A 451 -28.34 -3.85 -15.98
N GLY A 452 -29.36 -4.71 -15.93
CA GLY A 452 -29.20 -6.13 -15.68
C GLY A 452 -28.81 -6.53 -14.26
N THR A 453 -28.96 -5.63 -13.28
CA THR A 453 -28.67 -5.92 -11.87
C THR A 453 -29.56 -7.04 -11.35
N ARG A 454 -28.96 -7.97 -10.57
CA ARG A 454 -29.63 -9.10 -9.94
C ARG A 454 -29.40 -9.09 -8.42
N ASP A 455 -30.39 -9.61 -7.71
CA ASP A 455 -30.25 -9.94 -6.31
C ASP A 455 -29.34 -11.18 -6.15
N ALA A 456 -28.31 -11.08 -5.33
CA ALA A 456 -27.29 -12.12 -5.19
C ALA A 456 -27.78 -13.40 -4.51
N ASP A 457 -28.80 -13.31 -3.63
CA ASP A 457 -29.32 -14.45 -2.89
C ASP A 457 -30.29 -15.27 -3.74
N THR A 458 -31.11 -14.60 -4.57
CA THR A 458 -32.16 -15.23 -5.35
C THR A 458 -31.80 -15.43 -6.82
N GLY A 459 -30.80 -14.69 -7.32
CA GLY A 459 -30.44 -14.65 -8.74
C GLY A 459 -31.49 -13.96 -9.64
N GLN A 460 -32.60 -13.46 -9.05
CA GLN A 460 -33.65 -12.78 -9.78
C GLN A 460 -33.26 -11.33 -10.12
N PRO A 461 -33.88 -10.69 -11.11
CA PRO A 461 -33.69 -9.26 -11.33
C PRO A 461 -33.96 -8.46 -10.06
N ALA A 462 -33.06 -7.53 -9.72
CA ALA A 462 -33.23 -6.64 -8.58
C ALA A 462 -34.44 -5.72 -8.77
N ASP A 463 -35.13 -5.36 -7.68
CA ASP A 463 -36.17 -4.34 -7.73
C ASP A 463 -35.54 -2.94 -7.87
N VAL A 464 -35.64 -2.37 -9.04
CA VAL A 464 -35.11 -1.05 -9.38
C VAL A 464 -36.16 0.07 -9.35
N SER A 465 -37.38 -0.23 -8.88
CA SER A 465 -38.52 0.71 -8.89
C SER A 465 -38.30 1.94 -8.01
N GLN A 466 -37.44 1.83 -6.98
CA GLN A 466 -37.14 2.90 -6.03
C GLN A 466 -35.82 3.62 -6.31
N ARG A 467 -35.16 3.36 -7.44
CA ARG A 467 -33.90 4.01 -7.77
C ARG A 467 -34.00 5.54 -7.77
N HIS A 468 -32.90 6.19 -7.43
CA HIS A 468 -32.86 7.66 -7.38
C HIS A 468 -33.35 8.30 -8.69
N LYS A 469 -34.16 9.34 -8.58
CA LYS A 469 -34.86 9.99 -9.73
C LYS A 469 -33.93 10.53 -10.83
N TYR A 470 -32.66 10.72 -10.57
CA TYR A 470 -31.65 11.15 -11.56
C TYR A 470 -30.84 9.99 -12.14
N SER A 471 -31.06 8.76 -11.66
CA SER A 471 -30.51 7.58 -12.31
C SER A 471 -31.39 7.11 -13.47
N ARG A 472 -30.81 6.36 -14.38
CA ARG A 472 -31.49 5.81 -15.54
C ARG A 472 -31.25 4.32 -15.67
N GLN A 473 -32.35 3.56 -15.77
CA GLN A 473 -32.31 2.16 -16.18
C GLN A 473 -32.15 2.06 -17.69
N LEU A 474 -31.11 1.35 -18.15
CA LEU A 474 -30.91 1.07 -19.58
C LEU A 474 -31.78 -0.12 -20.01
N ASP A 475 -32.41 0.02 -21.16
CA ASP A 475 -33.17 -1.06 -21.81
C ASP A 475 -32.22 -1.90 -22.68
N PRO A 476 -32.08 -3.22 -22.47
CA PRO A 476 -31.12 -4.08 -23.18
C PRO A 476 -31.27 -4.07 -24.71
N LYS A 477 -32.47 -3.72 -25.24
CA LYS A 477 -32.71 -3.66 -26.68
C LYS A 477 -32.52 -2.24 -27.22
N ARG A 478 -33.19 -1.26 -26.61
CA ARG A 478 -33.14 0.13 -27.05
C ARG A 478 -31.75 0.74 -26.87
N ASP A 479 -31.07 0.43 -25.75
CA ASP A 479 -29.78 1.01 -25.39
C ASP A 479 -28.62 0.05 -25.69
N ALA A 480 -28.81 -1.01 -26.50
CA ALA A 480 -27.84 -2.07 -26.78
C ALA A 480 -26.45 -1.55 -27.19
N ALA A 481 -26.41 -0.51 -28.05
CA ALA A 481 -25.16 0.07 -28.52
C ALA A 481 -24.39 0.77 -27.38
N LEU A 482 -25.08 1.50 -26.50
CA LEU A 482 -24.49 2.18 -25.37
C LEU A 482 -23.96 1.15 -24.32
N ILE A 483 -24.75 0.11 -24.06
CA ILE A 483 -24.32 -0.99 -23.17
C ILE A 483 -23.05 -1.65 -23.70
N ALA A 484 -22.98 -1.93 -25.00
CA ALA A 484 -21.81 -2.52 -25.62
C ALA A 484 -20.57 -1.61 -25.53
N GLN A 485 -20.75 -0.29 -25.63
CA GLN A 485 -19.67 0.68 -25.43
C GLN A 485 -19.12 0.62 -23.99
N TYR A 486 -20.00 0.68 -22.97
CA TYR A 486 -19.57 0.60 -21.57
C TYR A 486 -18.99 -0.77 -21.17
N LYS A 487 -19.35 -1.85 -21.86
CA LYS A 487 -18.72 -3.17 -21.67
C LYS A 487 -17.33 -3.28 -22.31
N ASN A 488 -16.94 -2.34 -23.15
CA ASN A 488 -15.63 -2.33 -23.80
C ASN A 488 -14.62 -1.51 -22.97
N PRO A 489 -13.69 -2.13 -22.27
CA PRO A 489 -12.72 -1.38 -21.46
C PRO A 489 -11.90 -0.39 -22.28
N ALA A 490 -11.54 -0.70 -23.52
CA ALA A 490 -10.78 0.22 -24.35
C ALA A 490 -11.56 1.53 -24.65
N TRP A 491 -12.89 1.45 -24.77
CA TRP A 491 -13.71 2.64 -24.96
C TRP A 491 -13.76 3.50 -23.69
N VAL A 492 -13.94 2.87 -22.53
CA VAL A 492 -14.00 3.57 -21.23
C VAL A 492 -12.64 4.15 -20.83
N LEU A 493 -11.57 3.43 -21.13
CA LEU A 493 -10.20 3.78 -20.73
C LEU A 493 -9.44 4.54 -21.84
N ALA A 494 -10.15 5.38 -22.59
CA ALA A 494 -9.58 6.29 -23.60
C ALA A 494 -8.65 5.60 -24.65
N GLY A 495 -9.00 4.40 -25.07
CA GLY A 495 -8.25 3.62 -26.06
C GLY A 495 -7.23 2.65 -25.50
N TRP A 496 -7.00 2.68 -24.18
CA TRP A 496 -6.12 1.69 -23.55
C TRP A 496 -6.78 0.31 -23.46
N THR A 497 -6.05 -0.71 -23.92
CA THR A 497 -6.45 -2.11 -23.79
C THR A 497 -5.64 -2.75 -22.67
N PRO A 498 -6.25 -3.00 -21.50
CA PRO A 498 -5.54 -3.56 -20.35
C PRO A 498 -4.99 -4.96 -20.61
N SER A 499 -3.81 -5.25 -20.09
CA SER A 499 -3.16 -6.57 -20.16
C SER A 499 -2.51 -6.90 -18.81
N GLN A 500 -2.48 -8.19 -18.47
CA GLN A 500 -1.77 -8.70 -17.28
C GLN A 500 -0.24 -8.74 -17.47
N SER A 501 0.23 -8.47 -18.64
CA SER A 501 1.64 -8.39 -19.03
C SER A 501 1.79 -7.30 -20.10
N PHE A 502 2.91 -6.62 -20.11
CA PHE A 502 3.28 -5.67 -21.15
C PHE A 502 3.85 -6.38 -22.37
#